data_bc4a4f9013f2e6e1e13dc574885a5edd
#
_entry.id   bc4a4f9013f2e6e1e13dc574885a5edd
#
_cell.length_a   1.000
_cell.length_b   1.000
_cell.length_c   1.000
_cell.angle_alpha   90.00
_cell.angle_beta   90.00
_cell.angle_gamma   90.00
#
_symmetry.space_group_name_H-M   'P 1'
#
loop_
_entity.id
_entity.type
_entity.pdbx_description
1 polymer ?
#
loop_
_entity_poly.entity_id
_entity_poly.type
_entity_poly.pdbx_seq_one_letter_code
_entity_poly.pdbx_strand_id
1 'polypeptide(L)'
;MKKFFAKLAVTAMAFSSMVANAAEKLYVYNWTEYVPSSLLEQFTKETGIEVIYSTFESNEEMYSKLKLSGSKGYDIVFPSSYYVGKMAKEGMLAELDKSKLTNLKNITPDLMGKPFDSENKYSLPYVYGLTGIGVNAADIDPKTITSWGDLWRDEYKGKLLLMNDPREVFHIALLLNGKSPNTENEEEIKAAYERLKMIVPNVLVFNSDSPEMPYLQGEVSVGMQWSGSAHRAKSENPDLQFVFPKEGAVLWMDNYVIPKGAANKEAAHKFIDFLLRPESAKEVIEIMGFSMPNEGVKALLSPELASDPLIFPPSEEINKGVLQADVGPAVEIYEKYWNLLKTGGK
;
A
#
# COMPACT_ATOMS: atom_id res chain seq x y z
N MET A 1 -57.43 -30.37 -67.71
CA MET A 1 -57.33 -29.15 -66.88
C MET A 1 -57.09 -29.57 -65.41
N LYS A 2 -55.88 -29.63 -64.99
CA LYS A 2 -55.53 -30.03 -63.60
C LYS A 2 -54.72 -28.91 -63.00
N LYS A 3 -55.27 -28.25 -61.99
CA LYS A 3 -54.64 -27.16 -61.23
C LYS A 3 -53.63 -27.78 -60.24
N PHE A 4 -52.33 -27.41 -60.36
CA PHE A 4 -51.29 -27.71 -59.39
C PHE A 4 -51.26 -26.55 -58.41
N PHE A 5 -51.53 -26.84 -57.14
CA PHE A 5 -51.29 -25.93 -56.03
C PHE A 5 -49.89 -26.23 -55.48
N ALA A 6 -48.94 -25.31 -55.64
CA ALA A 6 -47.64 -25.32 -54.97
C ALA A 6 -47.82 -24.78 -53.57
N LYS A 7 -47.54 -25.57 -52.55
CA LYS A 7 -47.42 -25.15 -51.14
C LYS A 7 -46.01 -24.61 -50.91
N LEU A 8 -45.92 -23.31 -50.71
CA LEU A 8 -44.69 -22.65 -50.30
C LEU A 8 -44.53 -22.81 -48.75
N ALA A 9 -43.61 -23.66 -48.29
CA ALA A 9 -43.24 -23.79 -46.89
C ALA A 9 -42.22 -22.70 -46.55
N VAL A 10 -42.63 -21.68 -45.79
CA VAL A 10 -41.76 -20.65 -45.24
C VAL A 10 -41.15 -21.21 -43.96
N THR A 11 -39.89 -21.63 -44.02
CA THR A 11 -39.12 -22.03 -42.85
C THR A 11 -38.56 -20.75 -42.20
N ALA A 12 -39.18 -20.29 -41.11
CA ALA A 12 -38.66 -19.21 -40.28
C ALA A 12 -37.41 -19.72 -39.53
N MET A 13 -36.20 -19.41 -40.00
CA MET A 13 -34.99 -19.55 -39.24
C MET A 13 -34.98 -18.50 -38.14
N ALA A 14 -35.22 -18.91 -36.91
CA ALA A 14 -34.98 -18.09 -35.70
C ALA A 14 -33.46 -17.91 -35.55
N PHE A 15 -32.94 -16.77 -36.04
CA PHE A 15 -31.63 -16.31 -35.67
C PHE A 15 -31.67 -15.91 -34.18
N SER A 16 -31.26 -16.83 -33.29
CA SER A 16 -30.85 -16.48 -31.93
C SER A 16 -29.60 -15.65 -32.07
N SER A 17 -29.74 -14.33 -32.05
CA SER A 17 -28.65 -13.40 -31.86
C SER A 17 -28.04 -13.70 -30.48
N MET A 18 -26.97 -14.51 -30.43
CA MET A 18 -26.05 -14.46 -29.31
C MET A 18 -25.48 -13.05 -29.27
N VAL A 19 -26.07 -12.21 -28.43
CA VAL A 19 -25.43 -10.98 -27.98
C VAL A 19 -24.22 -11.46 -27.21
N ALA A 20 -23.05 -11.44 -27.83
CA ALA A 20 -21.79 -11.58 -27.11
C ALA A 20 -21.75 -10.41 -26.13
N ASN A 21 -22.15 -10.66 -24.89
CA ASN A 21 -21.96 -9.71 -23.81
C ASN A 21 -20.44 -9.53 -23.70
N ALA A 22 -19.93 -8.36 -24.11
CA ALA A 22 -18.55 -8.02 -23.85
C ALA A 22 -18.32 -8.23 -22.34
N ALA A 23 -17.29 -8.97 -21.99
CA ALA A 23 -16.98 -9.21 -20.58
C ALA A 23 -16.91 -7.88 -19.85
N GLU A 24 -17.60 -7.79 -18.72
CA GLU A 24 -17.54 -6.62 -17.84
C GLU A 24 -16.08 -6.43 -17.39
N LYS A 25 -15.58 -5.19 -17.37
CA LYS A 25 -14.20 -4.89 -17.02
C LYS A 25 -14.14 -4.09 -15.75
N LEU A 26 -13.15 -4.42 -14.91
CA LEU A 26 -12.77 -3.68 -13.71
C LEU A 26 -11.37 -3.10 -13.90
N TYR A 27 -11.25 -1.78 -13.90
CA TYR A 27 -9.97 -1.09 -13.99
C TYR A 27 -9.41 -0.81 -12.60
N VAL A 28 -8.33 -1.52 -12.26
CA VAL A 28 -7.63 -1.43 -10.97
C VAL A 28 -6.38 -0.57 -11.13
N TYR A 29 -6.12 0.34 -10.19
CA TYR A 29 -4.90 1.13 -10.11
C TYR A 29 -4.30 1.00 -8.71
N ASN A 30 -3.18 0.32 -8.61
CA ASN A 30 -2.60 -0.13 -7.35
C ASN A 30 -1.07 0.01 -7.37
N TRP A 31 -0.46 -0.24 -6.24
CA TRP A 31 0.97 -0.42 -6.12
C TRP A 31 1.44 -1.67 -6.88
N THR A 32 2.71 -1.69 -7.24
CA THR A 32 3.35 -2.88 -7.79
C THR A 32 3.35 -4.00 -6.73
N GLU A 33 3.10 -5.25 -7.16
CA GLU A 33 3.12 -6.44 -6.28
C GLU A 33 2.22 -6.36 -5.03
N TYR A 34 1.01 -5.84 -5.17
CA TYR A 34 0.06 -5.69 -4.06
C TYR A 34 -1.08 -6.70 -4.05
N VAL A 35 -1.42 -7.28 -5.20
CA VAL A 35 -2.43 -8.33 -5.31
C VAL A 35 -1.84 -9.49 -6.13
N PRO A 36 -1.83 -10.73 -5.60
CA PRO A 36 -1.42 -11.90 -6.35
C PRO A 36 -2.22 -12.06 -7.65
N SER A 37 -1.54 -12.41 -8.74
CA SER A 37 -2.19 -12.65 -10.04
C SER A 37 -3.23 -13.76 -9.98
N SER A 38 -3.00 -14.77 -9.17
CA SER A 38 -3.94 -15.86 -8.88
C SER A 38 -5.29 -15.37 -8.34
N LEU A 39 -5.29 -14.33 -7.46
CA LEU A 39 -6.53 -13.72 -6.97
C LEU A 39 -7.27 -12.94 -8.07
N LEU A 40 -6.54 -12.28 -8.98
CA LEU A 40 -7.15 -11.59 -10.12
C LEU A 40 -7.83 -12.59 -11.07
N GLU A 41 -7.16 -13.72 -11.34
CA GLU A 41 -7.70 -14.81 -12.14
C GLU A 41 -8.91 -15.47 -11.47
N GLN A 42 -8.82 -15.71 -10.15
CA GLN A 42 -9.92 -16.29 -9.37
C GLN A 42 -11.15 -15.37 -9.39
N PHE A 43 -10.97 -14.07 -9.15
CA PHE A 43 -12.06 -13.10 -9.23
C PHE A 43 -12.74 -13.11 -10.61
N THR A 44 -11.94 -13.10 -11.68
CA THR A 44 -12.45 -13.16 -13.05
C THR A 44 -13.22 -14.46 -13.29
N LYS A 45 -12.70 -15.61 -12.82
CA LYS A 45 -13.36 -16.91 -12.95
C LYS A 45 -14.69 -16.98 -12.20
N GLU A 46 -14.76 -16.40 -10.99
CA GLU A 46 -15.97 -16.42 -10.15
C GLU A 46 -17.05 -15.46 -10.64
N THR A 47 -16.66 -14.30 -11.18
CA THR A 47 -17.60 -13.20 -11.49
C THR A 47 -17.86 -12.99 -12.97
N GLY A 48 -16.98 -13.48 -13.84
CA GLY A 48 -16.98 -13.15 -15.27
C GLY A 48 -16.46 -11.73 -15.59
N ILE A 49 -15.96 -10.99 -14.57
CA ILE A 49 -15.44 -9.64 -14.72
C ILE A 49 -13.93 -9.72 -15.00
N GLU A 50 -13.51 -9.19 -16.14
CA GLU A 50 -12.09 -9.11 -16.51
C GLU A 50 -11.41 -7.99 -15.72
N VAL A 51 -10.31 -8.30 -15.00
CA VAL A 51 -9.54 -7.29 -14.26
C VAL A 51 -8.44 -6.72 -15.15
N ILE A 52 -8.46 -5.39 -15.36
CA ILE A 52 -7.41 -4.64 -16.04
C ILE A 52 -6.59 -3.93 -14.95
N TYR A 53 -5.41 -4.48 -14.68
CA TYR A 53 -4.55 -4.04 -13.58
C TYR A 53 -3.47 -3.07 -14.09
N SER A 54 -3.35 -1.91 -13.45
CA SER A 54 -2.31 -0.91 -13.70
C SER A 54 -1.63 -0.56 -12.38
N THR A 55 -0.36 -0.19 -12.44
CA THR A 55 0.43 0.12 -11.24
C THR A 55 0.87 1.58 -11.20
N PHE A 56 1.21 2.04 -10.00
CA PHE A 56 1.89 3.29 -9.72
C PHE A 56 3.00 3.08 -8.68
N GLU A 57 3.96 4.00 -8.64
CA GLU A 57 5.12 3.92 -7.75
C GLU A 57 5.05 4.93 -6.58
N SER A 58 4.15 5.93 -6.68
CA SER A 58 3.94 6.91 -5.62
C SER A 58 2.51 7.40 -5.54
N ASN A 59 2.09 7.85 -4.35
CA ASN A 59 0.78 8.48 -4.16
C ASN A 59 0.63 9.76 -5.00
N GLU A 60 1.73 10.50 -5.22
CA GLU A 60 1.79 11.72 -6.01
C GLU A 60 1.45 11.45 -7.47
N GLU A 61 2.04 10.41 -8.06
CA GLU A 61 1.74 9.94 -9.42
C GLU A 61 0.27 9.55 -9.53
N MET A 62 -0.18 8.68 -8.65
CA MET A 62 -1.58 8.20 -8.61
C MET A 62 -2.57 9.36 -8.53
N TYR A 63 -2.37 10.26 -7.57
CA TYR A 63 -3.22 11.43 -7.36
C TYR A 63 -3.25 12.37 -8.55
N SER A 64 -2.06 12.70 -9.11
CA SER A 64 -1.94 13.59 -10.27
C SER A 64 -2.67 13.05 -11.48
N LYS A 65 -2.53 11.74 -11.75
CA LYS A 65 -3.21 11.06 -12.84
C LYS A 65 -4.72 11.06 -12.69
N LEU A 66 -5.23 10.78 -11.48
CA LEU A 66 -6.65 10.84 -11.18
C LEU A 66 -7.20 12.26 -11.27
N LYS A 67 -6.47 13.25 -10.78
CA LYS A 67 -6.88 14.67 -10.84
C LYS A 67 -6.99 15.15 -12.30
N LEU A 68 -6.01 14.85 -13.13
CA LEU A 68 -6.01 15.19 -14.56
C LEU A 68 -7.16 14.52 -15.31
N SER A 69 -7.52 13.30 -14.97
CA SER A 69 -8.62 12.56 -15.61
C SER A 69 -10.01 12.90 -15.06
N GLY A 70 -10.12 13.79 -14.06
CA GLY A 70 -11.38 14.06 -13.34
C GLY A 70 -11.89 12.85 -12.58
N SER A 71 -10.99 12.08 -11.97
CA SER A 71 -11.25 10.83 -11.24
C SER A 71 -11.86 9.71 -12.11
N LYS A 72 -11.56 9.71 -13.41
CA LYS A 72 -12.02 8.71 -14.39
C LYS A 72 -10.88 7.78 -14.80
N GLY A 73 -11.25 6.67 -15.46
CA GLY A 73 -10.31 5.72 -16.05
C GLY A 73 -9.97 4.54 -15.14
N TYR A 74 -10.28 4.65 -13.86
CA TYR A 74 -10.14 3.55 -12.89
C TYR A 74 -11.39 3.40 -12.05
N ASP A 75 -11.68 2.15 -11.64
CA ASP A 75 -12.86 1.80 -10.84
C ASP A 75 -12.51 1.62 -9.37
N ILE A 76 -11.30 1.20 -9.08
CA ILE A 76 -10.76 1.07 -7.72
C ILE A 76 -9.30 1.50 -7.68
N VAL A 77 -8.89 2.17 -6.60
CA VAL A 77 -7.54 2.67 -6.36
C VAL A 77 -7.13 2.40 -4.91
N PHE A 78 -5.83 2.33 -4.64
CA PHE A 78 -5.28 1.92 -3.34
C PHE A 78 -4.33 2.98 -2.73
N PRO A 79 -4.83 4.17 -2.38
CA PRO A 79 -4.00 5.21 -1.79
C PRO A 79 -3.60 4.92 -0.34
N SER A 80 -2.47 5.47 0.07
CA SER A 80 -2.13 5.56 1.48
C SER A 80 -3.05 6.53 2.23
N SER A 81 -3.16 6.33 3.54
CA SER A 81 -4.12 7.01 4.41
C SER A 81 -4.15 8.53 4.26
N TYR A 82 -2.97 9.17 4.14
CA TYR A 82 -2.86 10.62 4.03
C TYR A 82 -3.43 11.17 2.71
N TYR A 83 -3.38 10.38 1.63
CA TYR A 83 -4.05 10.74 0.38
C TYR A 83 -5.54 10.48 0.39
N VAL A 84 -6.03 9.49 1.14
CA VAL A 84 -7.48 9.28 1.33
C VAL A 84 -8.14 10.54 1.86
N GLY A 85 -7.61 11.11 2.95
CA GLY A 85 -8.13 12.34 3.56
C GLY A 85 -8.14 13.52 2.58
N LYS A 86 -7.04 13.71 1.84
CA LYS A 86 -6.90 14.75 0.80
C LYS A 86 -7.93 14.56 -0.32
N MET A 87 -7.99 13.37 -0.91
CA MET A 87 -8.89 13.07 -2.01
C MET A 87 -10.37 13.16 -1.60
N ALA A 88 -10.72 12.79 -0.37
CA ALA A 88 -12.07 12.95 0.16
C ALA A 88 -12.46 14.42 0.30
N LYS A 89 -11.58 15.27 0.86
CA LYS A 89 -11.78 16.72 0.98
C LYS A 89 -11.97 17.39 -0.38
N GLU A 90 -11.25 16.93 -1.40
CA GLU A 90 -11.35 17.46 -2.77
C GLU A 90 -12.52 16.87 -3.57
N GLY A 91 -13.31 15.98 -2.99
CA GLY A 91 -14.48 15.37 -3.62
C GLY A 91 -14.13 14.42 -4.77
N MET A 92 -12.95 13.81 -4.75
CA MET A 92 -12.46 12.88 -5.76
C MET A 92 -12.94 11.44 -5.55
N LEU A 93 -13.51 11.11 -4.37
CA LEU A 93 -13.91 9.77 -4.00
C LEU A 93 -15.44 9.61 -4.01
N ALA A 94 -15.91 8.42 -4.33
CA ALA A 94 -17.30 7.99 -4.15
C ALA A 94 -17.48 7.43 -2.74
N GLU A 95 -18.67 7.59 -2.19
CA GLU A 95 -19.05 6.91 -0.96
C GLU A 95 -19.15 5.39 -1.20
N LEU A 96 -18.64 4.61 -0.25
CA LEU A 96 -18.74 3.16 -0.29
C LEU A 96 -20.14 2.71 0.14
N ASP A 97 -20.74 1.85 -0.67
CA ASP A 97 -22.00 1.18 -0.28
C ASP A 97 -21.68 -0.08 0.54
N LYS A 98 -21.64 0.12 1.87
CA LYS A 98 -21.31 -0.96 2.80
C LYS A 98 -22.31 -2.11 2.78
N SER A 99 -23.54 -1.90 2.29
CA SER A 99 -24.54 -2.96 2.16
C SER A 99 -24.16 -4.04 1.14
N LYS A 100 -23.23 -3.72 0.23
CA LYS A 100 -22.68 -4.63 -0.78
C LYS A 100 -21.46 -5.41 -0.30
N LEU A 101 -20.96 -5.13 0.90
CA LEU A 101 -19.74 -5.69 1.46
C LEU A 101 -20.08 -6.69 2.57
N THR A 102 -20.40 -7.92 2.17
CA THR A 102 -20.81 -9.00 3.09
C THR A 102 -19.65 -9.46 3.98
N ASN A 103 -18.42 -9.28 3.50
CA ASN A 103 -17.17 -9.61 4.17
C ASN A 103 -16.58 -8.44 5.00
N LEU A 104 -17.25 -7.29 5.05
CA LEU A 104 -16.82 -6.14 5.86
C LEU A 104 -16.58 -6.50 7.34
N LYS A 105 -17.36 -7.43 7.87
CA LYS A 105 -17.24 -7.97 9.25
C LYS A 105 -15.89 -8.61 9.56
N ASN A 106 -15.12 -8.96 8.53
CA ASN A 106 -13.80 -9.58 8.69
C ASN A 106 -12.70 -8.55 8.95
N ILE A 107 -12.95 -7.25 8.72
CA ILE A 107 -11.93 -6.23 8.97
C ILE A 107 -11.70 -6.08 10.49
N THR A 108 -10.42 -6.02 10.87
CA THR A 108 -10.00 -5.78 12.25
C THR A 108 -10.54 -4.43 12.74
N PRO A 109 -11.38 -4.40 13.80
CA PRO A 109 -12.07 -3.20 14.24
C PRO A 109 -11.14 -2.04 14.59
N ASP A 110 -9.98 -2.33 15.20
CA ASP A 110 -8.99 -1.33 15.61
C ASP A 110 -8.37 -0.57 14.44
N LEU A 111 -8.48 -1.07 13.21
CA LEU A 111 -7.97 -0.43 12.01
C LEU A 111 -9.05 0.38 11.26
N MET A 112 -10.29 0.32 11.73
CA MET A 112 -11.40 1.13 11.24
C MET A 112 -11.48 2.49 11.93
N GLY A 113 -12.25 3.43 11.37
CA GLY A 113 -12.58 4.71 12.02
C GLY A 113 -11.37 5.63 12.25
N LYS A 114 -10.37 5.57 11.39
CA LYS A 114 -9.16 6.41 11.54
C LYS A 114 -9.44 7.87 11.19
N PRO A 115 -8.64 8.84 11.71
CA PRO A 115 -8.91 10.28 11.57
C PRO A 115 -9.08 10.78 10.13
N PHE A 116 -8.47 10.12 9.15
CA PHE A 116 -8.58 10.49 7.74
C PHE A 116 -9.94 10.15 7.11
N ASP A 117 -10.68 9.17 7.69
CA ASP A 117 -12.04 8.78 7.29
C ASP A 117 -12.75 8.09 8.47
N SER A 118 -13.14 8.87 9.48
CA SER A 118 -13.62 8.35 10.78
C SER A 118 -14.88 7.49 10.70
N GLU A 119 -15.66 7.65 9.66
CA GLU A 119 -16.87 6.85 9.42
C GLU A 119 -16.64 5.71 8.41
N ASN A 120 -15.42 5.58 7.87
CA ASN A 120 -15.12 4.71 6.73
C ASN A 120 -16.13 4.92 5.59
N LYS A 121 -16.38 6.17 5.27
CA LYS A 121 -17.34 6.58 4.26
C LYS A 121 -16.80 6.39 2.85
N TYR A 122 -15.51 6.65 2.66
CA TYR A 122 -14.82 6.66 1.39
C TYR A 122 -13.78 5.56 1.24
N SER A 123 -13.34 4.97 2.34
CA SER A 123 -12.22 4.02 2.36
C SER A 123 -12.42 2.86 3.32
N LEU A 124 -11.77 1.76 3.02
CA LEU A 124 -11.58 0.63 3.93
C LEU A 124 -10.10 0.24 3.92
N PRO A 125 -9.53 -0.17 5.05
CA PRO A 125 -8.14 -0.61 5.09
C PRO A 125 -7.94 -1.88 4.27
N TYR A 126 -6.86 -1.91 3.47
CA TYR A 126 -6.46 -3.04 2.64
C TYR A 126 -5.26 -3.77 3.24
N VAL A 127 -4.14 -3.10 3.30
CA VAL A 127 -2.91 -3.59 3.93
C VAL A 127 -2.37 -2.54 4.88
N TYR A 128 -1.61 -2.96 5.87
CA TYR A 128 -0.93 -2.07 6.80
C TYR A 128 0.43 -2.64 7.17
N GLY A 129 1.30 -1.82 7.71
CA GLY A 129 2.59 -2.26 8.17
C GLY A 129 3.34 -1.18 8.91
N LEU A 130 4.56 -1.53 9.26
CA LEU A 130 5.49 -0.65 9.94
C LEU A 130 6.76 -0.53 9.11
N THR A 131 7.30 0.69 9.03
CA THR A 131 8.68 0.90 8.60
C THR A 131 9.55 0.96 9.85
N GLY A 132 10.50 0.08 9.90
CA GLY A 132 11.49 -0.01 10.98
C GLY A 132 12.90 -0.06 10.41
N ILE A 133 13.81 -0.67 11.16
CA ILE A 133 15.23 -0.74 10.79
C ILE A 133 15.56 -2.15 10.36
N GLY A 134 15.97 -2.32 9.09
CA GLY A 134 16.58 -3.54 8.58
C GLY A 134 18.06 -3.59 8.97
N VAL A 135 18.55 -4.77 9.37
CA VAL A 135 19.93 -4.98 9.78
C VAL A 135 20.40 -6.31 9.21
N ASN A 136 21.56 -6.31 8.55
CA ASN A 136 22.28 -7.52 8.20
C ASN A 136 23.12 -7.99 9.40
N ALA A 137 22.68 -9.06 10.08
CA ALA A 137 23.34 -9.58 11.26
C ALA A 137 24.73 -10.18 10.99
N ALA A 138 25.07 -10.47 9.74
CA ALA A 138 26.42 -10.85 9.36
C ALA A 138 27.42 -9.69 9.50
N ASP A 139 26.95 -8.43 9.38
CA ASP A 139 27.78 -7.23 9.44
C ASP A 139 27.67 -6.48 10.76
N ILE A 140 26.48 -6.46 11.37
CA ILE A 140 26.14 -5.63 12.53
C ILE A 140 25.34 -6.45 13.51
N ASP A 141 25.72 -6.47 14.79
CA ASP A 141 24.90 -7.07 15.86
C ASP A 141 23.58 -6.28 15.99
N PRO A 142 22.42 -6.87 15.66
CA PRO A 142 21.12 -6.18 15.71
C PRO A 142 20.78 -5.62 17.09
N LYS A 143 21.33 -6.18 18.16
CA LYS A 143 21.12 -5.71 19.54
C LYS A 143 21.74 -4.34 19.80
N THR A 144 22.68 -3.91 18.96
CA THR A 144 23.30 -2.58 19.07
C THR A 144 22.46 -1.49 18.41
N ILE A 145 21.41 -1.87 17.66
CA ILE A 145 20.47 -0.98 16.99
C ILE A 145 19.17 -0.96 17.80
N THR A 146 18.82 0.18 18.34
CA THR A 146 17.60 0.35 19.17
C THR A 146 16.82 1.61 18.85
N SER A 147 17.39 2.49 18.04
CA SER A 147 16.92 3.84 17.79
C SER A 147 17.11 4.21 16.34
N TRP A 148 16.21 5.00 15.78
CA TRP A 148 16.45 5.67 14.50
C TRP A 148 17.76 6.45 14.51
N GLY A 149 18.12 7.04 15.65
CA GLY A 149 19.37 7.80 15.81
C GLY A 149 20.63 6.98 15.59
N ASP A 150 20.58 5.66 15.73
CA ASP A 150 21.72 4.77 15.46
C ASP A 150 22.15 4.79 13.99
N LEU A 151 21.24 5.12 13.07
CA LEU A 151 21.55 5.22 11.65
C LEU A 151 22.53 6.37 11.30
N TRP A 152 22.74 7.33 12.22
CA TRP A 152 23.67 8.45 12.06
C TRP A 152 25.11 8.13 12.48
N ARG A 153 25.41 6.88 12.86
CA ARG A 153 26.79 6.50 13.25
C ARG A 153 27.70 6.50 12.03
N ASP A 154 28.90 7.06 12.19
CA ASP A 154 29.90 7.16 11.10
C ASP A 154 30.35 5.82 10.54
N GLU A 155 30.24 4.74 11.32
CA GLU A 155 30.60 3.37 10.92
C GLU A 155 29.72 2.82 9.79
N TYR A 156 28.54 3.44 9.56
CA TYR A 156 27.60 3.05 8.48
C TYR A 156 27.79 3.84 7.18
N LYS A 157 28.87 4.59 7.05
CA LYS A 157 29.15 5.38 5.85
C LYS A 157 29.12 4.53 4.59
N GLY A 158 28.22 4.88 3.65
CA GLY A 158 28.04 4.19 2.38
C GLY A 158 27.43 2.78 2.51
N LYS A 159 26.74 2.46 3.63
CA LYS A 159 26.12 1.16 3.89
C LYS A 159 24.65 1.22 4.22
N LEU A 160 24.04 2.41 4.11
CA LEU A 160 22.69 2.67 4.56
C LEU A 160 21.70 2.72 3.39
N LEU A 161 20.53 2.09 3.58
CA LEU A 161 19.36 2.31 2.75
C LEU A 161 18.39 3.25 3.45
N LEU A 162 17.92 4.27 2.74
CA LEU A 162 16.71 5.02 3.09
C LEU A 162 15.62 4.80 2.05
N MET A 163 14.36 4.91 2.46
CA MET A 163 13.24 4.89 1.53
C MET A 163 13.33 6.07 0.54
N ASN A 164 12.92 5.86 -0.69
CA ASN A 164 12.77 6.94 -1.68
C ASN A 164 11.40 7.65 -1.52
N ASP A 165 11.06 7.97 -0.28
CA ASP A 165 9.82 8.62 0.11
C ASP A 165 10.10 9.75 1.11
N PRO A 166 9.78 11.01 0.77
CA PRO A 166 10.04 12.16 1.64
C PRO A 166 9.30 12.05 2.97
N ARG A 167 8.06 11.55 2.98
CA ARG A 167 7.27 11.49 4.20
C ARG A 167 7.80 10.43 5.17
N GLU A 168 8.31 9.31 4.68
CA GLU A 168 8.97 8.27 5.48
C GLU A 168 10.30 8.77 6.07
N VAL A 169 11.15 9.40 5.24
CA VAL A 169 12.48 9.85 5.67
C VAL A 169 12.40 11.06 6.61
N PHE A 170 11.52 12.01 6.34
CA PHE A 170 11.31 13.14 7.26
C PHE A 170 10.67 12.70 8.58
N HIS A 171 9.84 11.67 8.57
CA HIS A 171 9.20 11.10 9.76
C HIS A 171 10.22 10.78 10.84
N ILE A 172 11.26 10.01 10.49
CA ILE A 172 12.27 9.59 11.46
C ILE A 172 13.07 10.78 12.02
N ALA A 173 13.38 11.78 11.19
CA ALA A 173 14.11 12.97 11.63
C ALA A 173 13.25 13.86 12.54
N LEU A 174 11.97 13.99 12.26
CA LEU A 174 11.02 14.73 13.09
C LEU A 174 10.83 14.06 14.46
N LEU A 175 10.66 12.73 14.51
CA LEU A 175 10.62 11.98 15.77
C LEU A 175 11.88 12.22 16.60
N LEU A 176 13.06 12.13 16.00
CA LEU A 176 14.33 12.39 16.66
C LEU A 176 14.50 13.85 17.14
N ASN A 177 13.80 14.79 16.54
CA ASN A 177 13.72 16.18 16.97
C ASN A 177 12.62 16.41 18.02
N GLY A 178 11.88 15.37 18.43
CA GLY A 178 10.75 15.47 19.37
C GLY A 178 9.55 16.22 18.78
N LYS A 179 9.38 16.12 17.46
CA LYS A 179 8.33 16.81 16.71
C LYS A 179 7.34 15.80 16.11
N SER A 180 6.12 16.29 15.82
CA SER A 180 5.13 15.48 15.11
C SER A 180 5.61 15.16 13.70
N PRO A 181 5.56 13.89 13.25
CA PRO A 181 5.84 13.53 11.85
C PRO A 181 4.84 14.13 10.85
N ASN A 182 3.70 14.62 11.35
CA ASN A 182 2.67 15.28 10.56
C ASN A 182 2.65 16.81 10.77
N THR A 183 3.79 17.40 11.13
CA THR A 183 3.88 18.86 11.29
C THR A 183 3.70 19.57 9.95
N GLU A 184 2.99 20.70 10.00
CA GLU A 184 2.87 21.66 8.90
C GLU A 184 3.80 22.87 9.07
N ASN A 185 4.59 22.89 10.16
CA ASN A 185 5.48 23.99 10.49
C ASN A 185 6.78 23.91 9.69
N GLU A 186 7.02 24.93 8.82
CA GLU A 186 8.21 24.98 7.97
C GLU A 186 9.53 24.95 8.77
N GLU A 187 9.62 25.59 9.94
CA GLU A 187 10.84 25.61 10.75
C GLU A 187 11.15 24.22 11.32
N GLU A 188 10.13 23.44 11.69
CA GLU A 188 10.31 22.06 12.16
C GLU A 188 10.74 21.13 11.03
N ILE A 189 10.14 21.28 9.83
CA ILE A 189 10.50 20.53 8.62
C ILE A 189 11.94 20.87 8.21
N LYS A 190 12.31 22.17 8.25
CA LYS A 190 13.68 22.61 7.98
C LYS A 190 14.68 22.05 8.98
N ALA A 191 14.35 22.03 10.27
CA ALA A 191 15.20 21.43 11.29
C ALA A 191 15.40 19.91 11.06
N ALA A 192 14.36 19.21 10.60
CA ALA A 192 14.46 17.81 10.20
C ALA A 192 15.38 17.64 8.98
N TYR A 193 15.27 18.50 7.97
CA TYR A 193 16.18 18.54 6.81
C TYR A 193 17.64 18.75 7.24
N GLU A 194 17.93 19.69 8.15
CA GLU A 194 19.29 19.91 8.65
C GLU A 194 19.86 18.66 9.34
N ARG A 195 19.03 17.92 10.08
CA ARG A 195 19.42 16.62 10.64
C ARG A 195 19.66 15.59 9.53
N LEU A 196 18.79 15.51 8.53
CA LEU A 196 18.91 14.55 7.44
C LEU A 196 20.16 14.79 6.58
N LYS A 197 20.64 16.01 6.42
CA LYS A 197 21.91 16.27 5.73
C LYS A 197 23.07 15.52 6.38
N MET A 198 23.05 15.33 7.69
CA MET A 198 24.13 14.62 8.40
C MET A 198 24.14 13.12 8.15
N ILE A 199 23.01 12.50 7.77
CA ILE A 199 22.97 11.06 7.46
C ILE A 199 23.32 10.77 5.99
N VAL A 200 23.24 11.76 5.09
CA VAL A 200 23.49 11.56 3.66
C VAL A 200 24.81 10.85 3.35
N PRO A 201 25.94 11.13 4.04
CA PRO A 201 27.19 10.40 3.80
C PRO A 201 27.10 8.90 4.09
N ASN A 202 26.14 8.46 4.93
CA ASN A 202 25.91 7.05 5.24
C ASN A 202 25.08 6.36 4.14
N VAL A 203 24.28 7.13 3.40
CA VAL A 203 23.31 6.58 2.43
C VAL A 203 24.06 6.07 1.19
N LEU A 204 23.88 4.78 0.91
CA LEU A 204 24.28 4.18 -0.35
C LEU A 204 23.18 4.36 -1.41
N VAL A 205 21.93 4.11 -1.01
CA VAL A 205 20.79 4.09 -1.93
C VAL A 205 19.50 4.59 -1.28
N PHE A 206 18.69 5.28 -2.08
CA PHE A 206 17.27 5.54 -1.80
C PHE A 206 16.44 4.58 -2.65
N ASN A 207 15.66 3.69 -2.01
CA ASN A 207 14.88 2.68 -2.73
C ASN A 207 13.56 2.39 -1.99
N SER A 208 12.43 2.50 -2.73
CA SER A 208 11.08 2.12 -2.28
C SER A 208 10.40 1.08 -3.17
N ASP A 209 11.04 0.64 -4.28
CA ASP A 209 10.45 -0.37 -5.16
C ASP A 209 10.66 -1.78 -4.63
N SER A 210 11.92 -2.09 -4.31
CA SER A 210 12.36 -3.42 -3.84
C SER A 210 13.40 -3.21 -2.74
N PRO A 211 13.00 -2.65 -1.57
CA PRO A 211 13.96 -2.25 -0.53
C PRO A 211 14.69 -3.44 0.10
N GLU A 212 14.19 -4.68 -0.06
CA GLU A 212 14.87 -5.90 0.35
C GLU A 212 16.10 -6.25 -0.50
N MET A 213 16.08 -5.90 -1.79
CA MET A 213 17.11 -6.34 -2.74
C MET A 213 18.53 -5.88 -2.38
N PRO A 214 18.80 -4.60 -2.03
CA PRO A 214 20.13 -4.18 -1.61
C PRO A 214 20.66 -4.93 -0.38
N TYR A 215 19.79 -5.35 0.54
CA TYR A 215 20.17 -6.19 1.68
C TYR A 215 20.50 -7.61 1.24
N LEU A 216 19.66 -8.23 0.41
CA LEU A 216 19.89 -9.58 -0.12
C LEU A 216 21.17 -9.68 -0.95
N GLN A 217 21.51 -8.62 -1.68
CA GLN A 217 22.73 -8.51 -2.47
C GLN A 217 23.97 -8.16 -1.65
N GLY A 218 23.78 -7.85 -0.34
CA GLY A 218 24.90 -7.46 0.54
C GLY A 218 25.47 -6.07 0.24
N GLU A 219 24.75 -5.22 -0.47
CA GLU A 219 25.17 -3.86 -0.80
C GLU A 219 25.01 -2.92 0.40
N VAL A 220 23.95 -3.12 1.21
CA VAL A 220 23.66 -2.36 2.42
C VAL A 220 23.64 -3.27 3.65
N SER A 221 24.04 -2.71 4.78
CA SER A 221 24.08 -3.46 6.05
C SER A 221 23.00 -3.01 7.04
N VAL A 222 22.47 -1.79 6.88
CA VAL A 222 21.48 -1.21 7.80
C VAL A 222 20.64 -0.15 7.08
N GLY A 223 19.44 0.15 7.60
CA GLY A 223 18.63 1.24 7.08
C GLY A 223 17.15 1.03 7.26
N MET A 224 16.36 1.80 6.55
CA MET A 224 14.90 1.68 6.59
C MET A 224 14.44 0.41 5.87
N GLN A 225 13.41 -0.23 6.41
CA GLN A 225 12.80 -1.43 5.82
C GLN A 225 11.32 -1.49 6.17
N TRP A 226 10.49 -1.85 5.21
CA TRP A 226 9.09 -2.19 5.47
C TRP A 226 8.99 -3.58 6.08
N SER A 227 8.09 -3.77 7.03
CA SER A 227 7.90 -5.06 7.70
C SER A 227 7.63 -6.21 6.73
N GLY A 228 6.81 -6.01 5.70
CA GLY A 228 6.54 -7.02 4.67
C GLY A 228 7.77 -7.37 3.84
N SER A 229 8.53 -6.36 3.39
CA SER A 229 9.79 -6.58 2.68
C SER A 229 10.84 -7.25 3.56
N ALA A 230 10.88 -6.90 4.86
CA ALA A 230 11.76 -7.57 5.83
C ALA A 230 11.37 -9.04 6.05
N HIS A 231 10.08 -9.36 6.05
CA HIS A 231 9.60 -10.75 6.12
C HIS A 231 10.10 -11.55 4.91
N ARG A 232 9.94 -11.04 3.68
CA ARG A 232 10.45 -11.68 2.46
C ARG A 232 11.96 -11.85 2.50
N ALA A 233 12.68 -10.78 2.82
CA ALA A 233 14.15 -10.80 2.90
C ALA A 233 14.66 -11.84 3.90
N LYS A 234 14.05 -11.91 5.10
CA LYS A 234 14.39 -12.87 6.14
C LYS A 234 14.11 -14.32 5.72
N SER A 235 13.07 -14.54 4.93
CA SER A 235 12.75 -15.88 4.41
C SER A 235 13.82 -16.39 3.43
N GLU A 236 14.49 -15.49 2.70
CA GLU A 236 15.59 -15.81 1.79
C GLU A 236 16.94 -15.85 2.50
N ASN A 237 17.17 -14.92 3.43
CA ASN A 237 18.39 -14.83 4.20
C ASN A 237 18.08 -14.57 5.69
N PRO A 238 18.24 -15.60 6.57
CA PRO A 238 17.94 -15.50 8.00
C PRO A 238 18.80 -14.46 8.77
N ASP A 239 19.95 -14.05 8.21
CA ASP A 239 20.79 -13.01 8.82
C ASP A 239 20.17 -11.61 8.68
N LEU A 240 19.15 -11.45 7.81
CA LEU A 240 18.42 -10.19 7.69
C LEU A 240 17.38 -10.09 8.80
N GLN A 241 17.60 -9.13 9.71
CA GLN A 241 16.79 -8.90 10.89
C GLN A 241 16.07 -7.56 10.79
N PHE A 242 14.98 -7.43 11.56
CA PHE A 242 14.20 -6.21 11.65
C PHE A 242 14.15 -5.73 13.10
N VAL A 243 14.35 -4.45 13.31
CA VAL A 243 14.32 -3.82 14.62
C VAL A 243 13.22 -2.77 14.67
N PHE A 244 12.35 -2.86 15.68
CA PHE A 244 11.41 -1.82 16.02
C PHE A 244 12.14 -0.72 16.81
N PRO A 245 12.25 0.51 16.29
CA PRO A 245 12.97 1.58 16.98
C PRO A 245 12.18 2.08 18.18
N LYS A 246 12.90 2.43 19.25
CA LYS A 246 12.26 2.87 20.52
C LYS A 246 11.42 4.13 20.41
N GLU A 247 11.69 4.99 19.44
CA GLU A 247 10.91 6.21 19.15
C GLU A 247 9.57 5.90 18.48
N GLY A 248 9.35 4.66 18.05
CA GLY A 248 8.24 4.20 17.25
C GLY A 248 8.59 4.05 15.77
N ALA A 249 8.05 3.02 15.16
CA ALA A 249 8.14 2.79 13.72
C ALA A 249 7.17 3.71 12.96
N VAL A 250 7.41 3.92 11.66
CA VAL A 250 6.42 4.61 10.80
C VAL A 250 5.26 3.66 10.57
N LEU A 251 4.07 4.03 11.01
CA LEU A 251 2.85 3.26 10.72
C LEU A 251 2.25 3.74 9.41
N TRP A 252 2.04 2.84 8.48
CA TRP A 252 1.38 3.12 7.22
C TRP A 252 0.20 2.17 7.00
N MET A 253 -0.76 2.62 6.18
CA MET A 253 -1.95 1.87 5.82
C MET A 253 -2.41 2.31 4.44
N ASP A 254 -2.60 1.36 3.55
CA ASP A 254 -3.18 1.58 2.25
C ASP A 254 -4.62 1.10 2.23
N ASN A 255 -5.44 1.75 1.42
CA ASN A 255 -6.88 1.64 1.55
C ASN A 255 -7.54 1.38 0.20
N TYR A 256 -8.60 0.60 0.20
CA TYR A 256 -9.53 0.57 -0.92
C TYR A 256 -10.28 1.89 -1.03
N VAL A 257 -10.27 2.52 -2.18
CA VAL A 257 -11.16 3.64 -2.50
C VAL A 257 -11.76 3.49 -3.90
N ILE A 258 -12.95 4.02 -4.10
CA ILE A 258 -13.61 4.09 -5.40
C ILE A 258 -13.55 5.54 -5.87
N PRO A 259 -12.88 5.86 -7.00
CA PRO A 259 -12.90 7.20 -7.56
C PRO A 259 -14.33 7.67 -7.87
N LYS A 260 -14.61 8.95 -7.68
CA LYS A 260 -15.96 9.50 -7.94
C LYS A 260 -16.43 9.27 -9.37
N GLY A 261 -15.49 9.34 -10.33
CA GLY A 261 -15.74 9.15 -11.75
C GLY A 261 -15.64 7.70 -12.23
N ALA A 262 -15.54 6.72 -11.32
CA ALA A 262 -15.50 5.30 -11.65
C ALA A 262 -16.72 4.88 -12.47
N ALA A 263 -16.49 4.20 -13.59
CA ALA A 263 -17.53 3.74 -14.50
C ALA A 263 -18.26 2.51 -13.96
N ASN A 264 -17.54 1.61 -13.25
CA ASN A 264 -18.05 0.33 -12.80
C ASN A 264 -17.90 0.16 -11.26
N LYS A 265 -18.63 1.00 -10.51
CA LYS A 265 -18.62 0.96 -9.03
C LYS A 265 -19.15 -0.36 -8.47
N GLU A 266 -20.04 -1.04 -9.21
CA GLU A 266 -20.59 -2.33 -8.81
C GLU A 266 -19.49 -3.42 -8.81
N ALA A 267 -18.71 -3.49 -9.88
CA ALA A 267 -17.57 -4.41 -9.97
C ALA A 267 -16.50 -4.08 -8.92
N ALA A 268 -16.27 -2.78 -8.65
CA ALA A 268 -15.35 -2.35 -7.59
C ALA A 268 -15.78 -2.85 -6.21
N HIS A 269 -17.07 -2.76 -5.84
CA HIS A 269 -17.57 -3.31 -4.57
C HIS A 269 -17.44 -4.84 -4.50
N LYS A 270 -17.73 -5.54 -5.62
CA LYS A 270 -17.52 -7.00 -5.67
C LYS A 270 -16.06 -7.38 -5.46
N PHE A 271 -15.13 -6.60 -6.03
CA PHE A 271 -13.70 -6.85 -5.88
C PHE A 271 -13.22 -6.56 -4.45
N ILE A 272 -13.70 -5.47 -3.83
CA ILE A 272 -13.44 -5.20 -2.41
C ILE A 272 -13.96 -6.36 -1.55
N ASP A 273 -15.22 -6.75 -1.73
CA ASP A 273 -15.83 -7.84 -0.93
C ASP A 273 -15.09 -9.17 -1.12
N PHE A 274 -14.62 -9.46 -2.34
CA PHE A 274 -13.79 -10.62 -2.65
C PHE A 274 -12.45 -10.60 -1.89
N LEU A 275 -11.74 -9.46 -1.90
CA LEU A 275 -10.45 -9.32 -1.22
C LEU A 275 -10.58 -9.29 0.32
N LEU A 276 -11.77 -8.95 0.85
CA LEU A 276 -12.07 -9.01 2.29
C LEU A 276 -12.33 -10.43 2.81
N ARG A 277 -12.35 -11.46 1.98
CA ARG A 277 -12.45 -12.86 2.41
C ARG A 277 -11.17 -13.27 3.16
N PRO A 278 -11.27 -14.07 4.22
CA PRO A 278 -10.09 -14.60 4.90
C PRO A 278 -9.15 -15.39 3.98
N GLU A 279 -9.69 -16.12 3.01
CA GLU A 279 -8.93 -16.90 2.02
C GLU A 279 -8.11 -15.98 1.10
N SER A 280 -8.69 -14.87 0.63
CA SER A 280 -7.98 -13.87 -0.17
C SER A 280 -6.90 -13.17 0.66
N ALA A 281 -7.21 -12.81 1.90
CA ALA A 281 -6.24 -12.22 2.82
C ALA A 281 -5.06 -13.17 3.09
N LYS A 282 -5.34 -14.48 3.25
CA LYS A 282 -4.30 -15.50 3.41
C LYS A 282 -3.32 -15.48 2.23
N GLU A 283 -3.85 -15.48 1.01
CA GLU A 283 -3.02 -15.52 -0.19
C GLU A 283 -2.16 -14.25 -0.36
N VAL A 284 -2.71 -13.07 -0.03
CA VAL A 284 -1.93 -11.83 0.00
C VAL A 284 -0.79 -11.92 1.02
N ILE A 285 -1.06 -12.42 2.23
CA ILE A 285 -0.05 -12.58 3.27
C ILE A 285 1.04 -13.56 2.84
N GLU A 286 0.66 -14.75 2.35
CA GLU A 286 1.60 -15.81 2.00
C GLU A 286 2.49 -15.47 0.79
N ILE A 287 1.96 -14.72 -0.18
CA ILE A 287 2.69 -14.40 -1.42
C ILE A 287 3.38 -13.04 -1.33
N MET A 288 2.68 -12.02 -0.80
CA MET A 288 3.19 -10.65 -0.81
C MET A 288 3.85 -10.23 0.51
N GLY A 289 3.61 -10.97 1.60
CA GLY A 289 4.20 -10.68 2.91
C GLY A 289 3.61 -9.45 3.61
N PHE A 290 2.48 -8.91 3.15
CA PHE A 290 1.84 -7.74 3.78
C PHE A 290 0.82 -8.15 4.83
N SER A 291 0.73 -7.36 5.91
CA SER A 291 -0.31 -7.53 6.92
C SER A 291 -1.67 -7.14 6.36
N MET A 292 -2.63 -8.04 6.45
CA MET A 292 -4.02 -7.78 6.10
C MET A 292 -4.85 -7.55 7.36
N PRO A 293 -5.69 -6.51 7.41
CA PRO A 293 -6.56 -6.22 8.55
C PRO A 293 -7.77 -7.17 8.57
N ASN A 294 -7.54 -8.48 8.73
CA ASN A 294 -8.58 -9.51 8.62
C ASN A 294 -8.56 -10.46 9.83
N GLU A 295 -9.63 -10.42 10.63
CA GLU A 295 -9.77 -11.22 11.86
C GLU A 295 -9.78 -12.74 11.59
N GLY A 296 -10.33 -13.17 10.45
CA GLY A 296 -10.46 -14.59 10.11
C GLY A 296 -9.17 -15.23 9.58
N VAL A 297 -8.21 -14.43 9.16
CA VAL A 297 -7.06 -14.94 8.39
C VAL A 297 -6.09 -15.77 9.25
N LYS A 298 -5.86 -15.39 10.50
CA LYS A 298 -4.89 -16.08 11.39
C LYS A 298 -5.18 -17.57 11.54
N ALA A 299 -6.46 -17.95 11.54
CA ALA A 299 -6.88 -19.35 11.67
C ALA A 299 -6.55 -20.18 10.41
N LEU A 300 -6.27 -19.55 9.29
CA LEU A 300 -5.96 -20.17 7.99
C LEU A 300 -4.45 -20.26 7.71
N LEU A 301 -3.64 -19.53 8.47
CA LEU A 301 -2.19 -19.47 8.30
C LEU A 301 -1.49 -20.59 9.09
N SER A 302 -0.24 -20.89 8.70
CA SER A 302 0.63 -21.72 9.53
C SER A 302 0.87 -21.06 10.90
N PRO A 303 1.10 -21.84 11.97
CA PRO A 303 1.41 -21.28 13.29
C PRO A 303 2.60 -20.32 13.30
N GLU A 304 3.59 -20.59 12.44
CA GLU A 304 4.77 -19.76 12.27
C GLU A 304 4.40 -18.39 11.71
N LEU A 305 3.67 -18.37 10.59
CA LEU A 305 3.26 -17.12 9.94
C LEU A 305 2.24 -16.33 10.79
N ALA A 306 1.31 -17.03 11.47
CA ALA A 306 0.33 -16.40 12.35
C ALA A 306 0.96 -15.73 13.59
N SER A 307 2.19 -16.10 13.96
CA SER A 307 2.97 -15.54 15.07
C SER A 307 4.13 -14.64 14.62
N ASP A 308 4.33 -14.43 13.32
CA ASP A 308 5.41 -13.58 12.81
C ASP A 308 5.13 -12.10 13.14
N PRO A 309 6.00 -11.43 13.93
CA PRO A 309 5.82 -10.03 14.31
C PRO A 309 5.98 -9.06 13.13
N LEU A 310 6.52 -9.49 11.99
CA LEU A 310 6.61 -8.67 10.77
C LEU A 310 5.28 -8.62 10.02
N ILE A 311 4.49 -9.70 10.12
CA ILE A 311 3.14 -9.79 9.53
C ILE A 311 2.08 -9.33 10.53
N PHE A 312 2.21 -9.69 11.81
CA PHE A 312 1.31 -9.31 12.88
C PHE A 312 2.08 -8.57 13.98
N PRO A 313 2.40 -7.28 13.75
CA PRO A 313 3.17 -6.51 14.71
C PRO A 313 2.50 -6.51 16.09
N PRO A 314 3.30 -6.56 17.18
CA PRO A 314 2.77 -6.43 18.53
C PRO A 314 1.98 -5.13 18.69
N SER A 315 0.89 -5.20 19.45
CA SER A 315 0.04 -4.01 19.70
C SER A 315 0.81 -2.84 20.30
N GLU A 316 1.85 -3.14 21.09
CA GLU A 316 2.74 -2.11 21.66
C GLU A 316 3.45 -1.33 20.55
N GLU A 317 3.96 -2.00 19.51
CA GLU A 317 4.66 -1.35 18.39
C GLU A 317 3.70 -0.57 17.49
N ILE A 318 2.49 -1.10 17.27
CA ILE A 318 1.43 -0.38 16.55
C ILE A 318 1.06 0.92 17.30
N ASN A 319 0.91 0.84 18.62
CA ASN A 319 0.54 1.99 19.46
C ASN A 319 1.63 3.05 19.59
N LYS A 320 2.91 2.67 19.47
CA LYS A 320 4.05 3.60 19.39
C LYS A 320 4.16 4.24 18.02
N GLY A 321 3.72 3.53 16.97
CA GLY A 321 3.77 4.00 15.60
C GLY A 321 2.88 5.22 15.37
N VAL A 322 3.33 6.14 14.53
CA VAL A 322 2.53 7.30 14.13
C VAL A 322 2.08 7.14 12.70
N LEU A 323 0.76 7.11 12.50
CA LEU A 323 0.17 7.07 11.17
C LEU A 323 0.44 8.38 10.43
N GLN A 324 0.87 8.28 9.19
CA GLN A 324 1.01 9.44 8.32
C GLN A 324 -0.37 10.05 8.03
N ALA A 325 -0.47 11.37 8.20
CA ALA A 325 -1.67 12.16 7.91
C ALA A 325 -1.40 13.18 6.80
N ASP A 326 -2.49 13.67 6.19
CA ASP A 326 -2.44 14.78 5.25
C ASP A 326 -1.88 16.02 5.95
N VAL A 327 -0.82 16.59 5.38
CA VAL A 327 -0.17 17.84 5.87
C VAL A 327 -0.55 19.05 5.01
N GLY A 328 -1.60 18.91 4.19
CA GLY A 328 -2.09 20.02 3.37
C GLY A 328 -1.00 20.64 2.49
N PRO A 329 -0.93 21.98 2.41
CA PRO A 329 0.06 22.70 1.59
C PRO A 329 1.52 22.45 2.02
N ALA A 330 1.76 21.98 3.26
CA ALA A 330 3.12 21.73 3.72
C ALA A 330 3.80 20.56 2.97
N VAL A 331 3.05 19.75 2.21
CA VAL A 331 3.64 18.75 1.32
C VAL A 331 4.69 19.37 0.38
N GLU A 332 4.45 20.58 -0.16
CA GLU A 332 5.39 21.29 -1.02
C GLU A 332 6.69 21.66 -0.29
N ILE A 333 6.62 21.87 1.02
CA ILE A 333 7.79 22.18 1.87
C ILE A 333 8.63 20.90 2.05
N TYR A 334 7.98 19.77 2.31
CA TYR A 334 8.67 18.46 2.38
C TYR A 334 9.35 18.13 1.05
N GLU A 335 8.66 18.29 -0.07
CA GLU A 335 9.21 18.04 -1.41
C GLU A 335 10.39 18.96 -1.74
N LYS A 336 10.29 20.26 -1.40
CA LYS A 336 11.39 21.22 -1.55
C LYS A 336 12.65 20.74 -0.84
N TYR A 337 12.54 20.41 0.44
CA TYR A 337 13.70 19.97 1.21
C TYR A 337 14.17 18.55 0.85
N TRP A 338 13.28 17.69 0.41
CA TRP A 338 13.63 16.38 -0.15
C TRP A 338 14.49 16.49 -1.40
N ASN A 339 14.08 17.34 -2.34
CA ASN A 339 14.86 17.59 -3.56
C ASN A 339 16.25 18.17 -3.24
N LEU A 340 16.33 19.10 -2.30
CA LEU A 340 17.61 19.64 -1.82
C LEU A 340 18.47 18.54 -1.17
N LEU A 341 17.89 17.65 -0.39
CA LEU A 341 18.60 16.53 0.23
C LEU A 341 19.22 15.61 -0.80
N LYS A 342 18.46 15.20 -1.81
CA LYS A 342 18.90 14.28 -2.88
C LYS A 342 19.93 14.91 -3.83
N THR A 343 19.88 16.20 -4.06
CA THR A 343 20.81 16.93 -4.94
C THR A 343 22.05 17.46 -4.23
N GLY A 344 22.20 17.19 -2.93
CA GLY A 344 23.32 17.68 -2.13
C GLY A 344 23.29 19.20 -1.90
N GLY A 345 22.09 19.80 -1.94
CA GLY A 345 21.89 21.23 -1.67
C GLY A 345 22.32 22.17 -2.81
N LYS A 346 22.39 21.63 -4.04
CA LYS A 346 22.70 22.40 -5.26
C LYS A 346 21.48 22.90 -5.96
#